data_bb1378625e6dce18879c6b186fb6893f
#
_entry.id   bb1378625e6dce18879c6b186fb6893f
#
_cell.length_a   1.000
_cell.length_b   1.000
_cell.length_c   1.000
_cell.angle_alpha   90.00
_cell.angle_beta   90.00
_cell.angle_gamma   90.00
#
_symmetry.space_group_name_H-M   'P 1'
#
loop_
_entity.id
_entity.type
_entity.pdbx_description
1 polymer ?
#
loop_
_entity_poly.entity_id
_entity_poly.type
_entity_poly.pdbx_seq_one_letter_code
_entity_poly.pdbx_strand_id
1 'polypeptide(L)'
;MKKVIAIVAGGDSSEHDVSLRSAAGIASWIDMELYDVYVVEVSRKEWVAHLPGGELVPVYRHNFTFRDKMNRDVKPDYAYITIHGTPGEDGVLQGYFDLLQIPYSTSNVLVEALTFNKFALNQF
;
A
#
# COMPACT_ATOMS: atom_id res chain seq x y z
N MET A 1 5.46 5.13 18.77
CA MET A 1 5.06 5.61 17.42
C MET A 1 4.60 4.44 16.57
N LYS A 2 3.46 4.57 15.93
CA LYS A 2 2.92 3.50 15.08
C LYS A 2 3.71 3.37 13.79
N LYS A 3 3.90 2.15 13.33
CA LYS A 3 4.41 1.89 12.00
C LYS A 3 3.34 2.21 10.95
N VAL A 4 3.78 2.69 9.81
CA VAL A 4 2.89 3.06 8.72
C VAL A 4 2.92 1.98 7.64
N ILE A 5 1.75 1.46 7.30
CA ILE A 5 1.61 0.44 6.25
C ILE A 5 0.86 1.05 5.08
N ALA A 6 1.46 0.96 3.90
CA ALA A 6 0.77 1.32 2.66
C ALA A 6 0.27 0.05 1.99
N ILE A 7 -1.02 -0.03 1.71
CA ILE A 7 -1.58 -1.10 0.90
C ILE A 7 -1.67 -0.56 -0.52
N VAL A 8 -0.80 -1.04 -1.38
CA VAL A 8 -0.64 -0.54 -2.74
C VAL A 8 -1.60 -1.29 -3.66
N ALA A 9 -2.49 -0.57 -4.28
CA ALA A 9 -3.60 -1.15 -5.03
C ALA A 9 -3.83 -0.39 -6.33
N GLY A 10 -4.73 -0.91 -7.18
CA GLY A 10 -5.11 -0.28 -8.44
C GLY A 10 -4.43 -0.95 -9.62
N GLY A 11 -3.48 -0.28 -10.23
CA GLY A 11 -2.81 -0.74 -11.45
C GLY A 11 -3.53 -0.28 -12.70
N ASP A 12 -2.98 -0.67 -13.86
CA ASP A 12 -3.48 -0.22 -15.15
C ASP A 12 -4.36 -1.26 -15.86
N SER A 13 -4.60 -2.40 -15.22
CA SER A 13 -5.37 -3.48 -15.82
C SER A 13 -6.87 -3.36 -15.53
N SER A 14 -7.66 -4.26 -16.13
CA SER A 14 -9.09 -4.38 -15.84
C SER A 14 -9.37 -4.81 -14.40
N GLU A 15 -8.34 -5.27 -13.68
CA GLU A 15 -8.44 -5.69 -12.29
C GLU A 15 -8.31 -4.53 -11.29
N HIS A 16 -8.28 -3.28 -11.77
CA HIS A 16 -8.09 -2.11 -10.92
C HIS A 16 -9.09 -2.03 -9.77
N ASP A 17 -10.39 -2.17 -10.08
CA ASP A 17 -11.44 -2.08 -9.08
C ASP A 17 -11.40 -3.24 -8.09
N VAL A 18 -11.07 -4.43 -8.59
CA VAL A 18 -10.92 -5.63 -7.73
C VAL A 18 -9.76 -5.41 -6.76
N SER A 19 -8.66 -4.87 -7.25
CA SER A 19 -7.50 -4.56 -6.42
C SER A 19 -7.85 -3.57 -5.31
N LEU A 20 -8.60 -2.52 -5.62
CA LEU A 20 -9.02 -1.55 -4.61
C LEU A 20 -9.93 -2.16 -3.55
N ARG A 21 -10.83 -3.06 -3.95
CA ARG A 21 -11.70 -3.76 -2.99
C ARG A 21 -10.91 -4.69 -2.09
N SER A 22 -9.93 -5.39 -2.66
CA SER A 22 -9.02 -6.24 -1.88
C SER A 22 -8.27 -5.43 -0.86
N ALA A 23 -7.77 -4.26 -1.25
CA ALA A 23 -7.04 -3.38 -0.35
C ALA A 23 -7.91 -2.91 0.81
N ALA A 24 -9.16 -2.55 0.54
CA ALA A 24 -10.09 -2.14 1.59
C ALA A 24 -10.35 -3.28 2.58
N GLY A 25 -10.50 -4.50 2.09
CA GLY A 25 -10.67 -5.68 2.94
C GLY A 25 -9.45 -5.93 3.83
N ILE A 26 -8.26 -5.87 3.24
CA ILE A 26 -7.03 -6.05 3.99
C ILE A 26 -6.87 -4.96 5.06
N ALA A 27 -7.16 -3.72 4.70
CA ALA A 27 -7.07 -2.61 5.65
C ALA A 27 -7.97 -2.82 6.86
N SER A 28 -9.15 -3.42 6.65
CA SER A 28 -10.09 -3.67 7.74
C SER A 28 -9.60 -4.72 8.74
N TRP A 29 -8.63 -5.55 8.36
CA TRP A 29 -8.10 -6.60 9.22
C TRP A 29 -6.91 -6.14 10.05
N ILE A 30 -6.29 -5.02 9.69
CA ILE A 30 -5.09 -4.54 10.37
C ILE A 30 -5.48 -3.83 11.66
N ASP A 31 -4.75 -4.13 12.74
CA ASP A 31 -5.00 -3.53 14.04
C ASP A 31 -4.58 -2.07 14.02
N MET A 32 -5.58 -1.18 14.02
CA MET A 32 -5.37 0.25 13.96
C MET A 32 -4.77 0.83 15.24
N GLU A 33 -4.72 0.06 16.31
CA GLU A 33 -4.03 0.48 17.53
C GLU A 33 -2.51 0.34 17.38
N LEU A 34 -2.07 -0.58 16.53
CA LEU A 34 -0.64 -0.87 16.31
C LEU A 34 -0.08 -0.17 15.07
N TYR A 35 -0.92 0.05 14.06
CA TYR A 35 -0.46 0.52 12.75
C TYR A 35 -1.34 1.64 12.23
N ASP A 36 -0.71 2.59 11.54
CA ASP A 36 -1.42 3.53 10.68
C ASP A 36 -1.44 2.95 9.27
N VAL A 37 -2.63 2.79 8.70
CA VAL A 37 -2.81 2.10 7.42
C VAL A 37 -3.39 3.06 6.40
N TYR A 38 -2.77 3.11 5.23
CA TYR A 38 -3.26 3.91 4.11
C TYR A 38 -3.33 3.05 2.87
N VAL A 39 -4.42 3.18 2.12
CA VAL A 39 -4.49 2.60 0.78
C VAL A 39 -3.85 3.59 -0.17
N VAL A 40 -2.88 3.14 -0.94
CA VAL A 40 -2.22 3.96 -1.96
C VAL A 40 -2.61 3.39 -3.31
N GLU A 41 -3.34 4.19 -4.07
CA GLU A 41 -3.81 3.80 -5.40
C GLU A 41 -2.79 4.25 -6.43
N VAL A 42 -2.32 3.32 -7.27
CA VAL A 42 -1.33 3.60 -8.29
C VAL A 42 -1.87 3.32 -9.68
N SER A 43 -1.49 4.16 -10.63
CA SER A 43 -1.79 3.99 -12.05
C SER A 43 -0.71 4.70 -12.85
N ARG A 44 -0.76 4.57 -14.18
CA ARG A 44 0.17 5.32 -15.03
C ARG A 44 0.03 6.81 -14.87
N LYS A 45 -1.21 7.26 -14.66
CA LYS A 45 -1.52 8.68 -14.64
C LYS A 45 -1.14 9.33 -13.32
N GLU A 46 -1.48 8.67 -12.21
CA GLU A 46 -1.24 9.29 -10.92
C GLU A 46 -1.17 8.26 -9.81
N TRP A 47 -0.54 8.66 -8.74
CA TRP A 47 -0.49 7.89 -7.49
C TRP A 47 -1.12 8.76 -6.41
N VAL A 48 -2.11 8.22 -5.72
CA VAL A 48 -2.83 8.96 -4.67
C VAL A 48 -2.95 8.11 -3.42
N ALA A 49 -2.88 8.76 -2.26
CA ALA A 49 -3.12 8.11 -0.98
C ALA A 49 -4.54 8.46 -0.51
N HIS A 50 -5.23 7.47 0.04
CA HIS A 50 -6.56 7.64 0.60
C HIS A 50 -6.42 7.98 2.08
N LEU A 51 -6.79 9.19 2.47
CA LEU A 51 -6.75 9.60 3.86
C LEU A 51 -8.04 9.18 4.59
N PRO A 52 -8.00 9.06 5.93
CA PRO A 52 -9.22 8.87 6.71
C PRO A 52 -10.22 9.98 6.39
N GLY A 53 -11.47 9.60 6.12
CA GLY A 53 -12.50 10.56 5.70
C GLY A 53 -12.72 10.62 4.20
N GLY A 54 -11.91 9.89 3.41
CA GLY A 54 -12.12 9.78 1.96
C GLY A 54 -11.37 10.78 1.12
N GLU A 55 -10.58 11.64 1.72
CA GLU A 55 -9.78 12.61 0.96
C GLU A 55 -8.64 11.93 0.23
N LEU A 56 -8.36 12.36 -1.01
CA LEU A 56 -7.26 11.83 -1.82
C LEU A 56 -6.16 12.88 -1.89
N VAL A 57 -4.93 12.45 -1.67
CA VAL A 57 -3.76 13.34 -1.77
C VAL A 57 -2.70 12.70 -2.67
N PRO A 58 -1.93 13.52 -3.40
CA PRO A 58 -0.90 12.97 -4.29
C PRO A 58 0.24 12.34 -3.51
N VAL A 59 0.81 11.30 -4.10
CA VAL A 59 2.01 10.64 -3.57
C VAL A 59 3.21 11.11 -4.38
N TYR A 60 4.24 11.56 -3.67
CA TYR A 60 5.50 11.97 -4.30
C TYR A 60 6.32 10.73 -4.61
N ARG A 61 6.50 10.46 -5.92
CA ARG A 61 7.12 9.20 -6.36
C ARG A 61 8.61 9.10 -6.09
N HIS A 62 9.28 10.24 -5.94
CA HIS A 62 10.73 10.20 -5.73
C HIS A 62 11.11 9.62 -4.37
N ASN A 63 10.22 9.64 -3.40
CA ASN A 63 10.50 9.10 -2.06
C ASN A 63 9.33 8.36 -1.43
N PHE A 64 8.22 8.19 -2.15
CA PHE A 64 7.01 7.50 -1.69
C PHE A 64 6.46 8.11 -0.40
N THR A 65 6.26 9.42 -0.42
CA THR A 65 5.66 10.15 0.71
C THR A 65 4.41 10.89 0.27
N PHE A 66 3.58 11.24 1.24
CA PHE A 66 2.42 12.07 0.99
C PHE A 66 2.15 12.92 2.23
N ARG A 67 1.29 13.92 2.09
CA ARG A 67 0.92 14.81 3.19
C ARG A 67 -0.39 14.37 3.82
N ASP A 68 -0.41 14.27 5.16
CA ASP A 68 -1.64 13.93 5.87
C ASP A 68 -2.49 15.19 6.11
N LYS A 69 -3.60 15.03 6.87
CA LYS A 69 -4.51 16.15 7.14
C LYS A 69 -3.86 17.26 7.95
N MET A 70 -2.83 16.92 8.71
CA MET A 70 -2.08 17.89 9.50
C MET A 70 -0.91 18.48 8.74
N ASN A 71 -0.86 18.25 7.43
CA ASN A 71 0.18 18.72 6.53
C ASN A 71 1.59 18.20 6.92
N ARG A 72 1.64 17.00 7.46
CA ARG A 72 2.90 16.34 7.82
C ARG A 72 3.27 15.31 6.77
N ASP A 73 4.57 15.13 6.53
CA ASP A 73 5.05 14.10 5.61
C ASP A 73 4.85 12.73 6.23
N VAL A 74 4.23 11.83 5.45
CA VAL A 74 4.05 10.43 5.84
C VAL A 74 4.86 9.58 4.88
N LYS A 75 5.76 8.76 5.43
CA LYS A 75 6.54 7.79 4.66
C LYS A 75 6.21 6.40 5.18
N PRO A 76 5.65 5.53 4.34
CA PRO A 76 5.34 4.18 4.79
C PRO A 76 6.58 3.39 5.19
N ASP A 77 6.44 2.61 6.25
CA ASP A 77 7.49 1.70 6.72
C ASP A 77 7.44 0.35 6.02
N TYR A 78 6.29 0.03 5.41
CA TYR A 78 6.08 -1.25 4.74
C TYR A 78 5.03 -1.08 3.63
N ALA A 79 5.24 -1.75 2.52
CA ALA A 79 4.29 -1.74 1.40
C ALA A 79 3.75 -3.15 1.16
N TYR A 80 2.43 -3.28 1.13
CA TYR A 80 1.75 -4.52 0.80
C TYR A 80 1.11 -4.35 -0.57
N ILE A 81 1.62 -5.05 -1.58
CA ILE A 81 1.20 -4.84 -2.97
C ILE A 81 0.11 -5.86 -3.29
N THR A 82 -1.07 -5.36 -3.65
CA THR A 82 -2.22 -6.19 -4.01
C THR A 82 -2.69 -5.88 -5.43
N ILE A 83 -1.74 -5.60 -6.32
CA ILE A 83 -2.02 -5.33 -7.73
C ILE A 83 -1.75 -6.58 -8.54
N HIS A 84 -2.73 -6.97 -9.36
CA HIS A 84 -2.57 -8.04 -10.34
C HIS A 84 -2.22 -7.41 -11.68
N GLY A 85 -1.19 -7.90 -12.32
CA GLY A 85 -0.69 -7.32 -13.56
C GLY A 85 0.26 -6.16 -13.30
N THR A 86 0.47 -5.35 -14.34
CA THR A 86 1.37 -4.18 -14.25
C THR A 86 0.75 -3.08 -13.41
N PRO A 87 1.53 -2.42 -12.53
CA PRO A 87 2.97 -2.62 -12.29
C PRO A 87 3.30 -3.63 -11.20
N GLY A 88 2.34 -4.31 -10.62
CA GLY A 88 2.56 -5.14 -9.44
C GLY A 88 3.24 -6.47 -9.73
N GLU A 89 2.82 -7.17 -10.80
CA GLU A 89 3.30 -8.53 -11.08
C GLU A 89 4.59 -8.56 -11.88
N ASP A 90 4.94 -7.49 -12.56
CA ASP A 90 6.09 -7.45 -13.47
C ASP A 90 7.38 -6.99 -12.80
N GLY A 91 7.38 -6.78 -11.50
CA GLY A 91 8.57 -6.40 -10.77
C GLY A 91 8.87 -4.91 -10.74
N VAL A 92 8.06 -4.09 -11.38
CA VAL A 92 8.31 -2.63 -11.42
C VAL A 92 8.21 -2.01 -10.03
N LEU A 93 7.13 -2.29 -9.30
CA LEU A 93 6.96 -1.76 -7.95
C LEU A 93 7.98 -2.34 -6.99
N GLN A 94 8.27 -3.62 -7.13
CA GLN A 94 9.26 -4.28 -6.29
C GLN A 94 10.62 -3.60 -6.41
N GLY A 95 11.06 -3.33 -7.64
CA GLY A 95 12.32 -2.61 -7.86
C GLY A 95 12.28 -1.20 -7.30
N TYR A 96 11.17 -0.53 -7.44
CA TYR A 96 10.97 0.81 -6.90
C TYR A 96 11.12 0.83 -5.36
N PHE A 97 10.46 -0.10 -4.67
CA PHE A 97 10.56 -0.17 -3.22
C PHE A 97 11.94 -0.63 -2.76
N ASP A 98 12.60 -1.49 -3.52
CA ASP A 98 13.99 -1.87 -3.23
C ASP A 98 14.91 -0.65 -3.24
N LEU A 99 14.76 0.22 -4.23
CA LEU A 99 15.56 1.43 -4.32
C LEU A 99 15.35 2.35 -3.13
N LEU A 100 14.12 2.42 -2.62
CA LEU A 100 13.79 3.26 -1.48
C LEU A 100 14.04 2.57 -0.15
N GLN A 101 14.47 1.31 -0.17
CA GLN A 101 14.69 0.52 1.04
C GLN A 101 13.42 0.37 1.90
N ILE A 102 12.28 0.27 1.23
CA ILE A 102 11.00 0.02 1.89
C ILE A 102 10.70 -1.48 1.75
N PRO A 103 10.61 -2.23 2.84
CA PRO A 103 10.23 -3.64 2.76
C PRO A 103 8.82 -3.79 2.22
N TYR A 104 8.59 -4.83 1.45
CA TYR A 104 7.31 -5.06 0.81
C TYR A 104 6.99 -6.54 0.69
N SER A 105 5.73 -6.83 0.39
CA SER A 105 5.30 -8.16 -0.03
C SER A 105 4.28 -8.04 -1.14
N THR A 106 4.22 -9.09 -1.97
CA THR A 106 3.24 -9.23 -3.04
C THR A 106 2.67 -10.63 -2.98
N SER A 107 1.40 -10.80 -3.35
CA SER A 107 0.85 -12.15 -3.38
C SER A 107 -0.53 -12.20 -3.99
N ASN A 108 -0.98 -13.43 -4.32
CA ASN A 108 -2.36 -13.67 -4.69
C ASN A 108 -3.22 -13.76 -3.42
N VAL A 109 -4.53 -13.92 -3.58
CA VAL A 109 -5.48 -13.83 -2.46
C VAL A 109 -5.13 -14.78 -1.31
N LEU A 110 -4.79 -16.04 -1.60
CA LEU A 110 -4.46 -17.00 -0.55
C LEU A 110 -3.14 -16.67 0.15
N VAL A 111 -2.13 -16.38 -0.65
CA VAL A 111 -0.81 -16.04 -0.11
C VAL A 111 -0.85 -14.70 0.63
N GLU A 112 -1.71 -13.77 0.19
CA GLU A 112 -1.93 -12.51 0.89
C GLU A 112 -2.33 -12.72 2.35
N ALA A 113 -3.32 -13.58 2.59
CA ALA A 113 -3.81 -13.82 3.93
C ALA A 113 -2.69 -14.36 4.84
N LEU A 114 -1.90 -15.32 4.33
CA LEU A 114 -0.81 -15.91 5.09
C LEU A 114 0.32 -14.91 5.35
N THR A 115 0.69 -14.16 4.32
CA THR A 115 1.75 -13.16 4.44
C THR A 115 1.36 -12.05 5.40
N PHE A 116 0.13 -11.59 5.32
CA PHE A 116 -0.37 -10.56 6.18
C PHE A 116 -0.37 -11.00 7.65
N ASN A 117 -0.86 -12.21 7.92
CA ASN A 117 -0.87 -12.75 9.27
C ASN A 117 0.54 -12.84 9.84
N LYS A 118 1.48 -13.29 9.03
CA LYS A 118 2.87 -13.39 9.44
C LYS A 118 3.45 -12.02 9.79
N PHE A 119 3.20 -11.03 8.96
CA PHE A 119 3.66 -9.67 9.19
C PHE A 119 3.07 -9.10 10.49
N ALA A 120 1.76 -9.24 10.65
CA ALA A 120 1.06 -8.72 11.82
C ALA A 120 1.53 -9.38 13.12
N LEU A 121 1.76 -10.70 13.08
CA LEU A 121 2.22 -11.45 14.25
C LEU A 121 3.66 -11.16 14.62
N ASN A 122 4.51 -10.90 13.64
CA ASN A 122 5.92 -10.65 13.87
C ASN A 122 6.23 -9.23 14.35
N GLN A 123 5.28 -8.35 14.30
CA GLN A 123 5.40 -7.02 14.90
C GLN A 123 6.57 -6.21 14.35
N PHE A 124 6.61 -6.00 13.11
CA PHE A 124 7.67 -5.13 12.58
C PHE A 124 8.00 -3.98 13.45
#